data_026b404e3e2db14fb30b0599d75d4dfd
#
_entry.id   026b404e3e2db14fb30b0599d75d4dfd
#
_cell.length_a   1.000
_cell.length_b   1.000
_cell.length_c   1.000
_cell.angle_alpha   90.00
_cell.angle_beta   90.00
_cell.angle_gamma   90.00
#
_symmetry.space_group_name_H-M   'P 1'
#
loop_
_entity.id
_entity.type
_entity.pdbx_description
1 polymer ?
#
loop_
_entity_poly.entity_id
_entity_poly.type
_entity_poly.pdbx_seq_one_letter_code
_entity_poly.pdbx_strand_id
1 'polypeptide(L)' 'MNDLYTYNLTSDEDCCLLDIIQFFDDVGLPDQIDAKAFESLSNKFFSNVKL' A
#
# COMPACT_ATOMS: atom_id res chain seq x y z
N MET A 1 -19.43 8.53 5.92
CA MET A 1 -19.62 7.46 4.96
C MET A 1 -18.31 6.83 4.57
N ASN A 2 -18.23 5.56 4.67
CA ASN A 2 -17.02 4.85 4.32
C ASN A 2 -17.07 4.34 2.92
N ASP A 3 -16.05 4.66 2.17
CA ASP A 3 -15.91 4.15 0.83
C ASP A 3 -14.75 3.16 0.82
N LEU A 4 -15.03 2.00 1.36
CA LEU A 4 -14.04 0.95 1.40
C LEU A 4 -14.18 0.07 0.18
N TYR A 5 -13.08 -0.12 -0.50
CA TYR A 5 -13.06 -0.94 -1.70
C TYR A 5 -12.31 -2.22 -1.41
N THR A 6 -12.85 -3.31 -1.93
CA THR A 6 -12.21 -4.61 -1.78
C THR A 6 -11.75 -5.09 -3.15
N TYR A 7 -10.48 -5.43 -3.24
CA TYR A 7 -9.92 -5.92 -4.48
C TYR A 7 -9.40 -7.33 -4.27
N ASN A 8 -9.64 -8.17 -5.26
CA ASN A 8 -9.11 -9.53 -5.23
C ASN A 8 -7.80 -9.55 -5.98
N LEU A 9 -6.74 -9.86 -5.26
CA LEU A 9 -5.39 -9.88 -5.83
C LEU A 9 -4.82 -11.27 -5.72
N THR A 10 -4.05 -11.65 -6.72
CA THR A 10 -3.27 -12.87 -6.63
C THR A 10 -2.09 -12.66 -5.71
N SER A 11 -1.45 -13.76 -5.30
CA SER A 11 -0.26 -13.67 -4.47
C SER A 11 0.83 -12.83 -5.14
N ASP A 12 0.99 -13.01 -6.44
CA ASP A 12 2.00 -12.27 -7.17
C ASP A 12 1.69 -10.78 -7.21
N GLU A 13 0.41 -10.46 -7.39
CA GLU A 13 -0.01 -9.07 -7.42
C GLU A 13 0.17 -8.43 -6.06
N ASP A 14 -0.13 -9.16 -5.02
CA ASP A 14 0.02 -8.68 -3.66
C ASP A 14 1.47 -8.37 -3.35
N CYS A 15 2.36 -9.29 -3.70
CA CYS A 15 3.80 -9.09 -3.51
C CYS A 15 4.31 -7.90 -4.30
N CYS A 16 3.83 -7.75 -5.52
CA CYS A 16 4.24 -6.64 -6.36
C CYS A 16 3.84 -5.30 -5.72
N LEU A 17 2.63 -5.24 -5.19
CA LEU A 17 2.16 -4.03 -4.54
C LEU A 17 2.98 -3.71 -3.30
N LEU A 18 3.32 -4.74 -2.54
CA LEU A 18 4.15 -4.55 -1.36
C LEU A 18 5.52 -3.99 -1.74
N ASP A 19 6.10 -4.51 -2.80
CA ASP A 19 7.39 -4.03 -3.29
C ASP A 19 7.31 -2.56 -3.69
N ILE A 20 6.23 -2.17 -4.34
CA ILE A 20 6.03 -0.78 -4.74
C ILE A 20 5.95 0.12 -3.50
N ILE A 21 5.21 -0.31 -2.51
CA ILE A 21 5.07 0.46 -1.28
C ILE A 21 6.42 0.62 -0.60
N GLN A 22 7.18 -0.45 -0.52
CA GLN A 22 8.51 -0.40 0.09
C GLN A 22 9.46 0.49 -0.69
N PHE A 23 9.35 0.45 -2.01
CA PHE A 23 10.19 1.27 -2.86
C PHE A 23 9.96 2.76 -2.60
N PHE A 24 8.70 3.16 -2.56
CA PHE A 24 8.37 4.55 -2.30
C PHE A 24 8.72 4.97 -0.88
N ASP A 25 8.61 4.05 0.06
CA ASP A 25 9.00 4.34 1.43
C ASP A 25 10.48 4.63 1.54
N ASP A 26 11.27 3.99 0.69
CA ASP A 26 12.72 4.14 0.69
C ASP A 26 13.18 5.40 -0.06
N VAL A 27 12.60 5.66 -1.23
CA VAL A 27 13.07 6.75 -2.08
C VAL A 27 12.26 8.03 -1.93
N GLY A 28 11.10 7.94 -1.29
CA GLY A 28 10.22 9.09 -1.14
C GLY A 28 9.11 9.10 -2.16
N LEU A 29 8.06 9.88 -1.88
CA LEU A 29 6.88 9.91 -2.71
C LEU A 29 6.93 11.05 -3.70
N PRO A 30 6.47 10.83 -4.93
CA PRO A 30 6.26 11.94 -5.85
C PRO A 30 5.16 12.87 -5.35
N ASP A 31 5.16 14.09 -5.84
CA ASP A 31 4.19 15.08 -5.41
C ASP A 31 2.76 14.69 -5.76
N GLN A 32 2.59 13.88 -6.80
CA GLN A 32 1.26 13.46 -7.21
C GLN A 32 0.59 12.53 -6.22
N ILE A 33 1.36 11.93 -5.33
CA ILE A 33 0.82 10.96 -4.41
C ILE A 33 0.58 11.60 -3.06
N ASP A 34 -0.63 11.40 -2.54
CA ASP A 34 -1.00 11.90 -1.23
C ASP A 34 -0.24 11.13 -0.16
N ALA A 35 0.64 11.82 0.54
CA ALA A 35 1.48 11.17 1.54
C ALA A 35 0.67 10.57 2.68
N LYS A 36 -0.40 11.26 3.09
CA LYS A 36 -1.24 10.74 4.17
C LYS A 36 -1.96 9.47 3.74
N ALA A 37 -2.48 9.49 2.52
CA ALA A 37 -3.16 8.31 1.99
C ALA A 37 -2.18 7.16 1.84
N PHE A 38 -0.97 7.46 1.41
CA PHE A 38 0.06 6.43 1.26
C PHE A 38 0.40 5.82 2.61
N GLU A 39 0.56 6.66 3.62
CA GLU A 39 0.90 6.17 4.95
C GLU A 39 -0.20 5.27 5.49
N SER A 40 -1.44 5.68 5.32
CA SER A 40 -2.58 4.88 5.76
C SER A 40 -2.63 3.54 5.03
N LEU A 41 -2.41 3.57 3.72
CA LEU A 41 -2.38 2.36 2.91
C LEU A 41 -1.26 1.43 3.35
N SER A 42 -0.09 1.99 3.57
CA SER A 42 1.07 1.22 3.98
C SER A 42 0.82 0.53 5.31
N ASN A 43 0.25 1.26 6.27
CA ASN A 43 -0.06 0.69 7.57
C ASN A 43 -1.05 -0.45 7.47
N LYS A 44 -2.08 -0.28 6.65
CA LYS A 44 -3.07 -1.33 6.48
C LYS A 44 -2.47 -2.56 5.82
N PHE A 45 -1.60 -2.33 4.86
CA PHE A 45 -0.98 -3.42 4.13
C PHE A 45 -0.08 -4.24 5.04
N PHE A 46 0.75 -3.56 5.81
CA PHE A 46 1.66 -4.25 6.71
C PHE A 46 0.94 -4.87 7.90
N SER A 47 -0.16 -4.28 8.31
CA SER A 47 -0.97 -4.88 9.38
C SER A 47 -1.55 -6.22 8.97
N ASN A 48 -1.83 -6.39 7.69
CA ASN A 48 -2.42 -7.63 7.20
C ASN A 48 -1.40 -8.73 7.01
N VAL A 49 -0.13 -8.38 7.03
CA VAL A 49 0.92 -9.39 6.88
C VAL A 49 1.15 -10.02 8.24
N LYS A 50 0.73 -11.26 8.36
CA LYS A 50 0.93 -12.01 9.59
C LYS A 50 2.18 -12.84 9.49
N LEU A 51 3.05 -12.65 10.40
CA LEU A 51 4.31 -13.38 10.42
C LEU A 51 4.36 -14.38 11.53
#